data_196accb70ce6991f1537aca72ce07408
#
_entry.id   196accb70ce6991f1537aca72ce07408
#
_cell.length_a   1.000
_cell.length_b   1.000
_cell.length_c   1.000
_cell.angle_alpha   90.00
_cell.angle_beta   90.00
_cell.angle_gamma   90.00
#
_symmetry.space_group_name_H-M   'P 1'
#
loop_
_entity.id
_entity.type
_entity.pdbx_description
1 polymer ?
#
loop_
_entity_poly.entity_id
_entity_poly.type
_entity_poly.pdbx_seq_one_letter_code
_entity_poly.pdbx_strand_id
1 'polypeptide(L)'
;IIKSIMKILVAVKRVIDYNVQIRIKEDGSGINTDNVKMSTNPPDDNAIEEAVKLKESGKAKEIVAVTVGEEKAQETVRKALAVGADRGIHVKSENYIEPLGIAKILKKIVEKEKPDLVFLGKQAIDDDCNQTGQMLAAILGWSQGTFASKIELKDKIIEVTREVDEGLETIEINLPAIITCDLRLNEPRFASLPNIMKSKKKPIEQLNANDLGVDIQNRIQQIKVEEPPKRKGGIKVSSVAELVSKLKNEAKVI
;
A
#
# COMPACT_ATOMS: atom_id res chain seq x y z
N ILE A 1 6.84 0.11 34.83
CA ILE A 1 5.86 0.37 33.72
C ILE A 1 6.18 -0.65 32.65
N ILE A 2 5.31 -1.68 32.49
CA ILE A 2 5.44 -2.66 31.41
C ILE A 2 5.16 -1.86 30.12
N LYS A 3 6.21 -1.59 29.33
CA LYS A 3 6.03 -1.05 27.98
C LYS A 3 5.14 -2.04 27.22
N SER A 4 3.92 -1.63 26.87
CA SER A 4 3.06 -2.40 25.98
C SER A 4 3.81 -2.53 24.64
N ILE A 5 4.31 -3.73 24.37
CA ILE A 5 5.05 -3.99 23.14
C ILE A 5 4.01 -4.25 22.04
N MET A 6 3.98 -3.41 21.01
CA MET A 6 2.96 -3.38 19.97
C MET A 6 2.94 -4.62 19.08
N LYS A 7 1.73 -4.92 18.57
CA LYS A 7 1.52 -5.76 17.39
C LYS A 7 1.23 -4.86 16.18
N ILE A 8 1.90 -5.13 15.08
CA ILE A 8 1.73 -4.39 13.83
C ILE A 8 1.12 -5.31 12.77
N LEU A 9 0.10 -4.85 12.08
CA LEU A 9 -0.44 -5.46 10.88
C LEU A 9 0.04 -4.67 9.65
N VAL A 10 0.57 -5.36 8.64
CA VAL A 10 1.00 -4.72 7.38
C VAL A 10 0.22 -5.33 6.23
N ALA A 11 -0.56 -4.52 5.53
CA ALA A 11 -1.26 -4.96 4.32
C ALA A 11 -0.34 -4.79 3.10
N VAL A 12 -0.31 -5.81 2.24
CA VAL A 12 0.54 -5.84 1.04
C VAL A 12 -0.25 -6.31 -0.17
N LYS A 13 -0.08 -5.65 -1.30
CA LYS A 13 -0.77 -5.96 -2.56
C LYS A 13 0.20 -6.50 -3.61
N ARG A 14 -0.24 -7.51 -4.36
CA ARG A 14 0.45 -8.00 -5.55
C ARG A 14 0.01 -7.18 -6.75
N VAL A 15 0.96 -6.56 -7.43
CA VAL A 15 0.72 -5.68 -8.59
C VAL A 15 1.66 -6.04 -9.74
N ILE A 16 1.39 -5.54 -10.94
CA ILE A 16 2.34 -5.62 -12.05
C ILE A 16 3.60 -4.84 -11.67
N ASP A 17 4.78 -5.43 -11.90
CA ASP A 17 6.06 -4.78 -11.63
C ASP A 17 6.17 -3.47 -12.43
N TYR A 18 6.57 -2.39 -11.78
CA TYR A 18 6.64 -1.05 -12.37
C TYR A 18 7.59 -0.91 -13.56
N ASN A 19 8.50 -1.86 -13.77
CA ASN A 19 9.38 -1.90 -14.96
C ASN A 19 8.73 -2.57 -16.18
N VAL A 20 7.54 -3.15 -16.01
CA VAL A 20 6.84 -3.84 -17.09
C VAL A 20 6.08 -2.82 -17.95
N GLN A 21 6.24 -2.92 -19.26
CA GLN A 21 5.39 -2.17 -20.17
C GLN A 21 3.98 -2.77 -20.18
N ILE A 22 3.00 -2.00 -19.74
CA ILE A 22 1.59 -2.38 -19.72
C ILE A 22 1.08 -2.55 -21.15
N ARG A 23 0.32 -3.63 -21.37
CA ARG A 23 -0.38 -3.92 -22.63
C ARG A 23 -1.86 -4.12 -22.36
N ILE A 24 -2.68 -3.57 -23.23
CA ILE A 24 -4.14 -3.73 -23.18
C ILE A 24 -4.53 -4.99 -23.93
N LYS A 25 -5.55 -5.70 -23.47
CA LYS A 25 -6.15 -6.81 -24.21
C LYS A 25 -6.76 -6.32 -25.52
N GLU A 26 -6.74 -7.16 -26.56
CA GLU A 26 -7.24 -6.79 -27.89
C GLU A 26 -8.70 -6.35 -27.89
N ASP A 27 -9.51 -6.91 -27.00
CA ASP A 27 -10.92 -6.57 -26.82
C ASP A 27 -11.17 -5.31 -25.97
N GLY A 28 -10.13 -4.68 -25.44
CA GLY A 28 -10.23 -3.52 -24.55
C GLY A 28 -10.85 -3.79 -23.19
N SER A 29 -11.06 -5.06 -22.81
CA SER A 29 -11.70 -5.44 -21.55
C SER A 29 -10.82 -5.22 -20.32
N GLY A 30 -9.52 -5.03 -20.50
CA GLY A 30 -8.59 -4.87 -19.40
C GLY A 30 -7.13 -4.90 -19.82
N ILE A 31 -6.27 -5.00 -18.84
CA ILE A 31 -4.83 -5.13 -18.99
C ILE A 31 -4.48 -6.61 -19.20
N ASN A 32 -3.57 -6.90 -20.13
CA ASN A 32 -3.04 -8.25 -20.32
C ASN A 32 -2.02 -8.55 -19.20
N THR A 33 -2.35 -9.53 -18.37
CA THR A 33 -1.51 -9.99 -17.24
C THR A 33 -0.84 -11.33 -17.49
N ASP A 34 -1.00 -11.92 -18.69
CA ASP A 34 -0.43 -13.22 -19.03
C ASP A 34 1.10 -13.14 -19.11
N ASN A 35 1.76 -13.98 -18.32
CA ASN A 35 3.23 -14.06 -18.23
C ASN A 35 3.93 -12.74 -17.89
N VAL A 36 3.22 -11.85 -17.21
CA VAL A 36 3.75 -10.56 -16.76
C VAL A 36 4.43 -10.72 -15.41
N LYS A 37 5.59 -10.09 -15.25
CA LYS A 37 6.26 -10.05 -13.95
C LYS A 37 5.41 -9.28 -12.95
N MET A 38 5.15 -9.89 -11.80
CA MET A 38 4.43 -9.29 -10.70
C MET A 38 5.39 -8.99 -9.53
N SER A 39 5.06 -8.00 -8.72
CA SER A 39 5.84 -7.62 -7.54
C SER A 39 4.92 -7.21 -6.39
N THR A 40 5.49 -6.99 -5.21
CA THR A 40 4.83 -6.24 -4.14
C THR A 40 4.68 -4.80 -4.57
N ASN A 41 3.56 -4.18 -4.27
CA ASN A 41 3.35 -2.75 -4.48
C ASN A 41 4.46 -1.94 -3.77
N PRO A 42 5.16 -1.01 -4.46
CA PRO A 42 6.31 -0.33 -3.89
C PRO A 42 6.04 0.41 -2.57
N PRO A 43 4.95 1.18 -2.38
CA PRO A 43 4.66 1.79 -1.09
C PRO A 43 4.40 0.79 0.05
N ASP A 44 3.99 -0.45 -0.27
CA ASP A 44 3.83 -1.51 0.74
C ASP A 44 5.19 -2.05 1.20
N ASP A 45 6.22 -2.01 0.33
CA ASP A 45 7.59 -2.33 0.74
C ASP A 45 8.10 -1.33 1.79
N ASN A 46 7.76 -0.04 1.66
CA ASN A 46 8.05 0.97 2.70
C ASN A 46 7.29 0.69 4.00
N ALA A 47 6.03 0.24 3.90
CA ALA A 47 5.23 -0.15 5.06
C ALA A 47 5.84 -1.34 5.80
N ILE A 48 6.31 -2.37 5.08
CA ILE A 48 7.02 -3.52 5.65
C ILE A 48 8.32 -3.06 6.36
N GLU A 49 9.12 -2.24 5.69
CA GLU A 49 10.38 -1.75 6.24
C GLU A 49 10.17 -0.98 7.53
N GLU A 50 9.16 -0.09 7.58
CA GLU A 50 8.88 0.68 8.79
C GLU A 50 8.46 -0.20 9.97
N ALA A 51 7.60 -1.19 9.71
CA ALA A 51 7.23 -2.18 10.73
C ALA A 51 8.45 -2.93 11.27
N VAL A 52 9.37 -3.33 10.39
CA VAL A 52 10.60 -4.04 10.77
C VAL A 52 11.52 -3.14 11.60
N LYS A 53 11.71 -1.87 11.22
CA LYS A 53 12.48 -0.89 12.01
C LYS A 53 11.89 -0.69 13.40
N LEU A 54 10.57 -0.58 13.53
CA LEU A 54 9.91 -0.48 14.83
C LEU A 54 10.14 -1.75 15.69
N LYS A 55 10.14 -2.92 15.08
CA LYS A 55 10.45 -4.17 15.77
C LYS A 55 11.91 -4.26 16.20
N GLU A 56 12.85 -3.93 15.33
CA GLU A 56 14.29 -3.92 15.62
C GLU A 56 14.65 -2.93 16.74
N SER A 57 13.93 -1.80 16.82
CA SER A 57 14.07 -0.84 17.92
C SER A 57 13.37 -1.25 19.23
N GLY A 58 12.78 -2.46 19.28
CA GLY A 58 12.10 -2.98 20.45
C GLY A 58 10.76 -2.34 20.78
N LYS A 59 10.17 -1.60 19.83
CA LYS A 59 8.85 -0.95 19.95
C LYS A 59 7.70 -1.88 19.54
N ALA A 60 7.96 -2.89 18.73
CA ALA A 60 7.00 -3.91 18.34
C ALA A 60 7.53 -5.32 18.62
N LYS A 61 6.61 -6.24 18.97
CA LYS A 61 6.94 -7.66 19.25
C LYS A 61 6.59 -8.59 18.09
N GLU A 62 5.56 -8.24 17.35
CA GLU A 62 5.00 -9.07 16.29
C GLU A 62 4.59 -8.23 15.08
N ILE A 63 4.97 -8.71 13.91
CA ILE A 63 4.53 -8.16 12.62
C ILE A 63 3.77 -9.25 11.87
N VAL A 64 2.51 -8.96 11.54
CA VAL A 64 1.65 -9.82 10.74
C VAL A 64 1.47 -9.19 9.36
N ALA A 65 1.89 -9.89 8.30
CA ALA A 65 1.64 -9.43 6.94
C ALA A 65 0.33 -10.01 6.41
N VAL A 66 -0.51 -9.21 5.76
CA VAL A 66 -1.77 -9.67 5.17
C VAL A 66 -1.87 -9.27 3.69
N THR A 67 -2.37 -10.17 2.87
CA THR A 67 -2.75 -9.88 1.48
C THR A 67 -4.15 -10.41 1.19
N VAL A 68 -4.82 -9.75 0.24
CA VAL A 68 -6.11 -10.19 -0.30
C VAL A 68 -5.95 -10.35 -1.82
N GLY A 69 -6.35 -11.48 -2.36
CA GLY A 69 -6.27 -11.73 -3.80
C GLY A 69 -6.18 -13.21 -4.17
N GLU A 70 -5.87 -13.46 -5.43
CA GLU A 70 -5.72 -14.81 -5.98
C GLU A 70 -4.64 -15.63 -5.26
N GLU A 71 -4.57 -16.93 -5.53
CA GLU A 71 -3.62 -17.85 -4.88
C GLU A 71 -2.17 -17.35 -4.92
N LYS A 72 -1.73 -16.77 -6.05
CA LYS A 72 -0.38 -16.24 -6.21
C LYS A 72 -0.09 -14.99 -5.38
N ALA A 73 -1.11 -14.31 -4.84
CA ALA A 73 -0.92 -13.12 -4.00
C ALA A 73 -0.12 -13.43 -2.72
N GLN A 74 -0.14 -14.70 -2.26
CA GLN A 74 0.69 -15.12 -1.13
C GLN A 74 2.20 -14.88 -1.32
N GLU A 75 2.68 -14.70 -2.56
CA GLU A 75 4.09 -14.41 -2.85
C GLU A 75 4.54 -13.09 -2.20
N THR A 76 3.64 -12.08 -2.14
CA THR A 76 3.94 -10.81 -1.50
C THR A 76 4.05 -10.95 0.02
N VAL A 77 3.22 -11.79 0.62
CA VAL A 77 3.35 -12.16 2.04
C VAL A 77 4.67 -12.88 2.28
N ARG A 78 5.07 -13.82 1.40
CA ARG A 78 6.38 -14.50 1.51
C ARG A 78 7.53 -13.51 1.46
N LYS A 79 7.45 -12.46 0.61
CA LYS A 79 8.43 -11.37 0.60
C LYS A 79 8.47 -10.63 1.92
N ALA A 80 7.32 -10.22 2.47
CA ALA A 80 7.25 -9.57 3.77
C ALA A 80 7.85 -10.43 4.90
N LEU A 81 7.59 -11.74 4.88
CA LEU A 81 8.18 -12.70 5.81
C LEU A 81 9.70 -12.81 5.67
N ALA A 82 10.23 -12.69 4.46
CA ALA A 82 11.66 -12.71 4.19
C ALA A 82 12.36 -11.43 4.65
N VAL A 83 11.67 -10.28 4.57
CA VAL A 83 12.18 -9.00 5.05
C VAL A 83 12.19 -8.94 6.59
N GLY A 84 11.18 -9.50 7.28
CA GLY A 84 11.18 -9.49 8.75
C GLY A 84 9.85 -9.74 9.44
N ALA A 85 8.74 -9.84 8.72
CA ALA A 85 7.45 -10.20 9.31
C ALA A 85 7.50 -11.61 9.94
N ASP A 86 6.70 -11.85 10.98
CA ASP A 86 6.72 -13.09 11.76
C ASP A 86 5.84 -14.17 11.15
N ARG A 87 4.64 -13.80 10.74
CA ARG A 87 3.66 -14.68 10.12
C ARG A 87 2.81 -13.92 9.11
N GLY A 88 2.07 -14.65 8.32
CA GLY A 88 1.25 -14.09 7.26
C GLY A 88 -0.20 -14.53 7.33
N ILE A 89 -1.05 -13.75 6.67
CA ILE A 89 -2.45 -14.08 6.39
C ILE A 89 -2.68 -13.84 4.90
N HIS A 90 -3.23 -14.85 4.23
CA HIS A 90 -3.68 -14.72 2.86
C HIS A 90 -5.20 -14.90 2.82
N VAL A 91 -5.91 -13.84 2.46
CA VAL A 91 -7.35 -13.90 2.21
C VAL A 91 -7.55 -14.13 0.71
N LYS A 92 -7.91 -15.34 0.35
CA LYS A 92 -8.12 -15.74 -1.04
C LYS A 92 -9.38 -15.12 -1.61
N SER A 93 -9.24 -14.52 -2.80
CA SER A 93 -10.33 -14.07 -3.67
C SER A 93 -9.94 -14.30 -5.11
N GLU A 94 -10.81 -14.91 -5.89
CA GLU A 94 -10.62 -15.16 -7.33
C GLU A 94 -10.92 -13.90 -8.17
N ASN A 95 -11.74 -13.00 -7.63
CA ASN A 95 -12.18 -11.79 -8.31
C ASN A 95 -11.49 -10.55 -7.72
N TYR A 96 -11.36 -9.52 -8.55
CA TYR A 96 -11.00 -8.18 -8.09
C TYR A 96 -12.03 -7.69 -7.07
N ILE A 97 -11.53 -7.09 -6.00
CA ILE A 97 -12.35 -6.47 -4.94
C ILE A 97 -11.98 -5.00 -4.87
N GLU A 98 -12.99 -4.13 -4.91
CA GLU A 98 -12.82 -2.68 -4.77
C GLU A 98 -12.25 -2.28 -3.40
N PRO A 99 -11.62 -1.08 -3.27
CA PRO A 99 -11.00 -0.61 -2.02
C PRO A 99 -11.90 -0.71 -0.79
N LEU A 100 -13.20 -0.43 -0.90
CA LEU A 100 -14.14 -0.55 0.20
C LEU A 100 -14.34 -2.01 0.64
N GLY A 101 -14.41 -2.95 -0.31
CA GLY A 101 -14.48 -4.38 -0.02
C GLY A 101 -13.22 -4.87 0.70
N ILE A 102 -12.05 -4.43 0.23
CA ILE A 102 -10.76 -4.71 0.88
C ILE A 102 -10.73 -4.12 2.30
N ALA A 103 -11.17 -2.88 2.50
CA ALA A 103 -11.24 -2.27 3.83
C ALA A 103 -12.15 -3.05 4.79
N LYS A 104 -13.29 -3.56 4.32
CA LYS A 104 -14.18 -4.41 5.12
C LYS A 104 -13.53 -5.77 5.50
N ILE A 105 -12.79 -6.38 4.57
CA ILE A 105 -12.01 -7.59 4.83
C ILE A 105 -10.93 -7.30 5.88
N LEU A 106 -10.14 -6.25 5.68
CA LEU A 106 -9.09 -5.86 6.60
C LEU A 106 -9.63 -5.53 7.99
N LYS A 107 -10.85 -4.93 8.09
CA LYS A 107 -11.53 -4.76 9.38
C LYS A 107 -11.71 -6.08 10.12
N LYS A 108 -12.15 -7.16 9.44
CA LYS A 108 -12.27 -8.49 10.06
C LYS A 108 -10.93 -9.04 10.54
N ILE A 109 -9.88 -8.81 9.78
CA ILE A 109 -8.52 -9.19 10.19
C ILE A 109 -8.06 -8.38 11.41
N VAL A 110 -8.32 -7.07 11.43
CA VAL A 110 -8.02 -6.20 12.58
C VAL A 110 -8.79 -6.64 13.82
N GLU A 111 -10.08 -6.94 13.71
CA GLU A 111 -10.91 -7.46 14.82
C GLU A 111 -10.36 -8.77 15.40
N LYS A 112 -9.87 -9.67 14.52
CA LYS A 112 -9.25 -10.95 14.90
C LYS A 112 -7.88 -10.76 15.54
N GLU A 113 -7.02 -10.00 14.89
CA GLU A 113 -5.61 -9.85 15.24
C GLU A 113 -5.36 -8.85 16.37
N LYS A 114 -6.23 -7.86 16.50
CA LYS A 114 -6.15 -6.76 17.49
C LYS A 114 -4.79 -6.08 17.47
N PRO A 115 -4.31 -5.58 16.32
CA PRO A 115 -3.07 -4.85 16.24
C PRO A 115 -3.22 -3.47 16.91
N ASP A 116 -2.11 -2.91 17.34
CA ASP A 116 -2.03 -1.53 17.84
C ASP A 116 -1.83 -0.53 16.69
N LEU A 117 -1.25 -1.03 15.58
CA LEU A 117 -0.91 -0.21 14.43
C LEU A 117 -1.10 -1.02 13.14
N VAL A 118 -1.68 -0.38 12.12
CA VAL A 118 -1.81 -0.96 10.79
C VAL A 118 -1.09 -0.08 9.79
N PHE A 119 -0.17 -0.67 9.04
CA PHE A 119 0.51 -0.03 7.92
C PHE A 119 -0.04 -0.53 6.58
N LEU A 120 -0.16 0.40 5.64
CA LEU A 120 -0.43 0.15 4.22
C LEU A 120 0.44 1.08 3.38
N GLY A 121 0.70 0.74 2.14
CA GLY A 121 1.15 1.73 1.17
C GLY A 121 0.10 2.83 0.97
N LYS A 122 0.52 4.04 0.66
CA LYS A 122 -0.42 5.16 0.43
C LYS A 122 -1.41 4.87 -0.69
N GLN A 123 -0.96 4.17 -1.71
CA GLN A 123 -1.75 3.78 -2.88
C GLN A 123 -1.14 2.54 -3.54
N ALA A 124 -1.91 1.83 -4.36
CA ALA A 124 -1.44 0.76 -5.21
C ALA A 124 -1.19 1.30 -6.62
N ILE A 125 -0.07 0.93 -7.25
CA ILE A 125 0.34 1.47 -8.56
C ILE A 125 -0.48 0.94 -9.74
N ASP A 126 -1.35 -0.03 -9.50
CA ASP A 126 -2.24 -0.62 -10.53
C ASP A 126 -3.56 0.13 -10.69
N ASP A 127 -4.10 0.71 -9.63
CA ASP A 127 -5.39 1.41 -9.64
C ASP A 127 -5.33 2.86 -9.16
N ASP A 128 -4.26 3.26 -8.48
CA ASP A 128 -4.04 4.60 -7.91
C ASP A 128 -5.21 5.14 -7.06
N CYS A 129 -6.09 4.28 -6.56
CA CYS A 129 -7.30 4.71 -5.84
C CYS A 129 -7.00 5.48 -4.56
N ASN A 130 -5.93 5.13 -3.83
CA ASN A 130 -5.55 5.76 -2.55
C ASN A 130 -6.72 5.87 -1.54
N GLN A 131 -7.49 4.81 -1.37
CA GLN A 131 -8.73 4.83 -0.60
C GLN A 131 -8.76 3.81 0.55
N THR A 132 -8.09 2.67 0.41
CA THR A 132 -8.24 1.52 1.32
C THR A 132 -7.90 1.87 2.76
N GLY A 133 -6.77 2.55 3.01
CA GLY A 133 -6.33 2.92 4.37
C GLY A 133 -7.30 3.87 5.05
N GLN A 134 -7.73 4.90 4.35
CA GLN A 134 -8.68 5.90 4.84
C GLN A 134 -10.05 5.28 5.13
N MET A 135 -10.55 4.43 4.24
CA MET A 135 -11.79 3.69 4.45
C MET A 135 -11.69 2.74 5.64
N LEU A 136 -10.56 2.04 5.79
CA LEU A 136 -10.33 1.17 6.94
C LEU A 136 -10.34 1.95 8.25
N ALA A 137 -9.67 3.10 8.31
CA ALA A 137 -9.67 3.96 9.48
C ALA A 137 -11.09 4.42 9.84
N ALA A 138 -11.85 4.89 8.84
CA ALA A 138 -13.23 5.36 9.03
C ALA A 138 -14.15 4.26 9.57
N ILE A 139 -14.13 3.04 8.99
CA ILE A 139 -15.02 1.94 9.43
C ILE A 139 -14.60 1.30 10.76
N LEU A 140 -13.35 1.53 11.22
CA LEU A 140 -12.86 1.13 12.55
C LEU A 140 -13.08 2.24 13.59
N GLY A 141 -13.29 3.49 13.18
CA GLY A 141 -13.29 4.64 14.06
C GLY A 141 -11.92 4.93 14.67
N TRP A 142 -10.84 4.59 13.93
CA TRP A 142 -9.46 4.76 14.36
C TRP A 142 -8.84 6.03 13.81
N SER A 143 -7.84 6.55 14.52
CA SER A 143 -7.00 7.63 14.01
C SER A 143 -6.26 7.20 12.73
N GLN A 144 -6.00 8.17 11.84
CA GLN A 144 -5.24 7.91 10.62
C GLN A 144 -4.15 8.95 10.39
N GLY A 145 -2.99 8.46 9.93
CA GLY A 145 -1.89 9.27 9.40
C GLY A 145 -1.61 8.86 7.95
N THR A 146 -2.02 9.69 6.99
CA THR A 146 -1.87 9.38 5.56
C THR A 146 -0.65 10.05 4.95
N PHE A 147 -0.09 9.48 3.88
CA PHE A 147 1.09 10.00 3.16
C PHE A 147 2.32 10.17 4.06
N ALA A 148 2.52 9.25 5.01
CA ALA A 148 3.59 9.36 5.99
C ALA A 148 4.97 9.35 5.33
N SER A 149 5.72 10.43 5.50
CA SER A 149 7.13 10.57 5.11
C SER A 149 8.10 10.48 6.30
N LYS A 150 7.58 10.61 7.53
CA LYS A 150 8.31 10.38 8.78
C LYS A 150 7.35 9.94 9.88
N ILE A 151 7.82 9.03 10.76
CA ILE A 151 7.03 8.52 11.88
C ILE A 151 7.89 8.51 13.14
N GLU A 152 7.36 9.07 14.23
CA GLU A 152 7.97 8.98 15.56
C GLU A 152 6.95 8.48 16.57
N LEU A 153 7.25 7.31 17.19
CA LEU A 153 6.39 6.75 18.23
C LEU A 153 6.80 7.29 19.60
N LYS A 154 5.83 7.91 20.30
CA LYS A 154 5.95 8.47 21.66
C LYS A 154 4.88 7.83 22.55
N ASP A 155 5.25 6.79 23.30
CA ASP A 155 4.33 6.04 24.18
C ASP A 155 3.03 5.60 23.49
N LYS A 156 1.92 6.31 23.71
CA LYS A 156 0.58 6.02 23.11
C LYS A 156 0.23 6.93 21.95
N ILE A 157 1.11 7.84 21.60
CA ILE A 157 0.92 8.81 20.51
C ILE A 157 1.95 8.51 19.44
N ILE A 158 1.56 8.68 18.20
CA ILE A 158 2.47 8.62 17.07
C ILE A 158 2.43 9.96 16.33
N GLU A 159 3.59 10.57 16.16
CA GLU A 159 3.76 11.73 15.29
C GLU A 159 3.98 11.25 13.86
N VAL A 160 3.19 11.76 12.95
CA VAL A 160 3.26 11.45 11.52
C VAL A 160 3.51 12.73 10.76
N THR A 161 4.66 12.84 10.11
CA THR A 161 4.92 13.90 9.13
C THR A 161 4.41 13.45 7.78
N ARG A 162 3.59 14.26 7.16
CA ARG A 162 2.87 14.02 5.90
C ARG A 162 3.34 15.00 4.85
N GLU A 163 3.31 14.59 3.60
CA GLU A 163 3.45 15.52 2.48
C GLU A 163 2.07 15.94 1.98
N VAL A 164 1.85 17.25 1.97
CA VAL A 164 0.65 17.91 1.49
C VAL A 164 1.05 18.95 0.45
N ASP A 165 0.09 19.55 -0.27
CA ASP A 165 0.38 20.48 -1.38
C ASP A 165 1.18 21.72 -0.93
N GLU A 166 0.94 22.20 0.29
CA GLU A 166 1.64 23.36 0.86
C GLU A 166 3.01 23.01 1.48
N GLY A 167 3.38 21.72 1.54
CA GLY A 167 4.65 21.28 2.10
C GLY A 167 4.53 20.11 3.08
N LEU A 168 5.15 20.22 4.25
CA LEU A 168 5.13 19.17 5.28
C LEU A 168 4.22 19.57 6.43
N GLU A 169 3.34 18.64 6.80
CA GLU A 169 2.48 18.74 7.98
C GLU A 169 2.84 17.64 8.98
N THR A 170 2.99 17.97 10.25
CA THR A 170 3.17 16.98 11.31
C THR A 170 1.93 16.94 12.19
N ILE A 171 1.33 15.77 12.30
CA ILE A 171 0.16 15.52 13.14
C ILE A 171 0.48 14.52 14.24
N GLU A 172 -0.14 14.69 15.41
CA GLU A 172 -0.14 13.72 16.49
C GLU A 172 -1.44 12.91 16.45
N ILE A 173 -1.34 11.59 16.47
CA ILE A 173 -2.48 10.69 16.47
C ILE A 173 -2.36 9.66 17.59
N ASN A 174 -3.50 9.25 18.14
CA ASN A 174 -3.57 8.23 19.18
C ASN A 174 -3.57 6.83 18.59
N LEU A 175 -2.96 5.88 19.30
CA LEU A 175 -3.12 4.45 19.02
C LEU A 175 -4.45 3.93 19.60
N PRO A 176 -5.10 2.94 18.95
CA PRO A 176 -4.68 2.30 17.72
C PRO A 176 -4.88 3.20 16.48
N ALA A 177 -4.03 3.02 15.47
CA ALA A 177 -4.02 3.89 14.29
C ALA A 177 -3.78 3.15 12.97
N ILE A 178 -4.23 3.77 11.89
CA ILE A 178 -3.93 3.38 10.51
C ILE A 178 -2.95 4.38 9.92
N ILE A 179 -1.87 3.89 9.32
CA ILE A 179 -0.88 4.74 8.64
C ILE A 179 -0.71 4.28 7.21
N THR A 180 -0.80 5.22 6.27
CA THR A 180 -0.45 4.97 4.88
C THR A 180 0.92 5.56 4.56
N CYS A 181 1.82 4.73 4.04
CA CYS A 181 3.24 5.03 3.88
C CYS A 181 3.53 5.60 2.50
N ASP A 182 4.23 6.72 2.47
CA ASP A 182 4.81 7.29 1.24
C ASP A 182 6.17 6.62 0.93
N LEU A 183 6.60 6.69 -0.32
CA LEU A 183 7.90 6.18 -0.78
C LEU A 183 9.10 6.85 -0.09
N ARG A 184 8.91 8.07 0.43
CA ARG A 184 9.94 8.87 1.12
C ARG A 184 10.12 8.51 2.59
N LEU A 185 9.26 7.65 3.15
CA LEU A 185 9.31 7.27 4.57
C LEU A 185 10.62 6.59 4.95
N ASN A 186 11.11 5.71 4.09
CA ASN A 186 12.34 4.95 4.30
C ASN A 186 12.82 4.34 2.97
N GLU A 187 14.00 3.72 3.01
CA GLU A 187 14.52 2.91 1.91
C GLU A 187 14.31 1.43 2.25
N PRO A 188 13.42 0.71 1.52
CA PRO A 188 13.16 -0.70 1.78
C PRO A 188 14.39 -1.57 1.57
N ARG A 189 14.69 -2.44 2.53
CA ARG A 189 15.79 -3.39 2.46
C ARG A 189 15.50 -4.56 1.52
N PHE A 190 16.55 -5.14 0.99
CA PHE A 190 16.47 -6.42 0.30
C PHE A 190 16.54 -7.59 1.28
N ALA A 191 15.71 -8.62 1.05
CA ALA A 191 15.79 -9.85 1.81
C ALA A 191 17.07 -10.63 1.46
N SER A 192 17.82 -11.07 2.45
CA SER A 192 18.98 -11.93 2.24
C SER A 192 18.56 -13.36 1.84
N LEU A 193 19.40 -14.08 1.10
CA LEU A 193 19.12 -15.48 0.72
C LEU A 193 18.77 -16.38 1.93
N PRO A 194 19.49 -16.33 3.06
CA PRO A 194 19.10 -17.09 4.26
C PRO A 194 17.69 -16.74 4.77
N ASN A 195 17.31 -15.45 4.73
CA ASN A 195 16.00 -15.02 5.18
C ASN A 195 14.89 -15.45 4.21
N ILE A 196 15.15 -15.46 2.90
CA ILE A 196 14.23 -16.02 1.90
C ILE A 196 14.01 -17.52 2.17
N MET A 197 15.07 -18.28 2.47
CA MET A 197 14.92 -19.69 2.81
C MET A 197 14.14 -19.90 4.12
N LYS A 198 14.40 -19.11 5.15
CA LYS A 198 13.66 -19.15 6.42
C LYS A 198 12.19 -18.77 6.23
N SER A 199 11.87 -17.81 5.37
CA SER A 199 10.50 -17.35 5.14
C SER A 199 9.59 -18.45 4.60
N LYS A 200 10.14 -19.44 3.84
CA LYS A 200 9.38 -20.59 3.34
C LYS A 200 8.76 -21.43 4.45
N LYS A 201 9.37 -21.45 5.66
CA LYS A 201 8.90 -22.20 6.83
C LYS A 201 7.98 -21.40 7.74
N LYS A 202 7.94 -20.06 7.58
CA LYS A 202 7.05 -19.22 8.39
C LYS A 202 5.58 -19.48 8.01
N PRO A 203 4.66 -19.49 9.00
CA PRO A 203 3.25 -19.81 8.74
C PRO A 203 2.56 -18.70 7.94
N ILE A 204 1.69 -19.12 7.02
CA ILE A 204 0.71 -18.27 6.38
C ILE A 204 -0.66 -18.91 6.62
N GLU A 205 -1.53 -18.20 7.32
CA GLU A 205 -2.92 -18.59 7.50
C GLU A 205 -3.68 -18.32 6.19
N GLN A 206 -4.46 -19.29 5.74
CA GLN A 206 -5.32 -19.17 4.56
C GLN A 206 -6.75 -18.92 4.99
N LEU A 207 -7.37 -17.87 4.47
CA LEU A 207 -8.78 -17.54 4.66
C LEU A 207 -9.44 -17.36 3.29
N ASN A 208 -10.76 -17.47 3.22
CA ASN A 208 -11.51 -17.15 2.02
C ASN A 208 -12.32 -15.87 2.25
N ALA A 209 -12.27 -14.95 1.30
CA ALA A 209 -12.97 -13.66 1.40
C ALA A 209 -14.49 -13.83 1.60
N ASN A 210 -15.09 -14.84 0.95
CA ASN A 210 -16.53 -15.10 1.05
C ASN A 210 -16.95 -15.61 2.44
N ASP A 211 -16.03 -16.23 3.20
CA ASP A 211 -16.33 -16.82 4.51
C ASP A 211 -16.25 -15.78 5.65
N LEU A 212 -15.78 -14.55 5.35
CA LEU A 212 -15.63 -13.49 6.35
C LEU A 212 -16.93 -12.77 6.69
N GLY A 213 -18.02 -13.06 5.99
CA GLY A 213 -19.35 -12.50 6.26
C GLY A 213 -19.42 -10.97 6.02
N VAL A 214 -18.68 -10.47 5.03
CA VAL A 214 -18.70 -9.05 4.64
C VAL A 214 -19.18 -8.89 3.20
N ASP A 215 -19.88 -7.80 2.94
CA ASP A 215 -20.26 -7.43 1.58
C ASP A 215 -19.04 -6.90 0.81
N ILE A 216 -18.61 -7.67 -0.18
CA ILE A 216 -17.47 -7.40 -1.06
C ILE A 216 -17.90 -7.19 -2.51
N GLN A 217 -19.19 -6.95 -2.76
CA GLN A 217 -19.67 -6.71 -4.12
C GLN A 217 -19.07 -5.43 -4.69
N ASN A 218 -18.56 -5.55 -5.91
CA ASN A 218 -18.13 -4.40 -6.67
C ASN A 218 -19.32 -3.55 -7.09
N ARG A 219 -19.16 -2.23 -7.07
CA ARG A 219 -20.19 -1.25 -7.41
C ARG A 219 -19.88 -0.49 -8.70
N ILE A 220 -18.64 -0.67 -9.20
CA ILE A 220 -18.14 -0.06 -10.43
C ILE A 220 -17.91 -1.17 -11.44
N GLN A 221 -18.32 -0.94 -12.68
CA GLN A 221 -18.03 -1.80 -13.82
C GLN A 221 -17.05 -1.09 -14.74
N GLN A 222 -15.89 -1.71 -14.99
CA GLN A 222 -14.96 -1.24 -16.01
C GLN A 222 -15.55 -1.53 -17.39
N ILE A 223 -15.84 -0.50 -18.15
CA ILE A 223 -16.47 -0.61 -19.48
C ILE A 223 -15.41 -0.83 -20.56
N LYS A 224 -14.30 -0.07 -20.50
CA LYS A 224 -13.24 -0.08 -21.49
C LYS A 224 -11.92 0.39 -20.93
N VAL A 225 -10.84 -0.17 -21.45
CA VAL A 225 -9.46 0.30 -21.22
C VAL A 225 -8.84 0.61 -22.58
N GLU A 226 -8.19 1.76 -22.70
CA GLU A 226 -7.47 2.16 -23.90
C GLU A 226 -6.18 2.89 -23.54
N GLU A 227 -5.21 2.86 -24.46
CA GLU A 227 -3.96 3.57 -24.25
C GLU A 227 -4.19 5.08 -24.21
N PRO A 228 -3.46 5.83 -23.36
CA PRO A 228 -3.55 7.27 -23.38
C PRO A 228 -3.05 7.83 -24.73
N PRO A 229 -3.61 8.94 -25.20
CA PRO A 229 -3.19 9.55 -26.45
C PRO A 229 -1.69 9.92 -26.39
N LYS A 230 -0.97 9.67 -27.48
CA LYS A 230 0.44 10.03 -27.57
C LYS A 230 0.62 11.53 -27.37
N ARG A 231 1.40 11.93 -26.37
CA ARG A 231 1.73 13.33 -26.14
C ARG A 231 2.60 13.82 -27.27
N LYS A 232 2.28 15.02 -27.80
CA LYS A 232 3.15 15.73 -28.75
C LYS A 232 4.37 16.24 -27.97
N GLY A 233 5.53 16.24 -28.63
CA GLY A 233 6.73 16.85 -28.06
C GLY A 233 6.52 18.32 -27.71
N GLY A 234 7.18 18.80 -26.65
CA GLY A 234 7.13 20.20 -26.29
C GLY A 234 7.86 21.10 -27.30
N ILE A 235 7.63 22.39 -27.19
CA ILE A 235 8.32 23.41 -27.99
C ILE A 235 9.54 23.89 -27.22
N LYS A 236 10.71 23.90 -27.86
CA LYS A 236 11.90 24.54 -27.26
C LYS A 236 11.79 26.04 -27.42
N VAL A 237 12.02 26.78 -26.35
CA VAL A 237 12.02 28.22 -26.33
C VAL A 237 13.44 28.75 -26.14
N SER A 238 13.70 29.96 -26.65
CA SER A 238 15.03 30.57 -26.63
C SER A 238 15.36 31.35 -25.34
N SER A 239 14.32 31.72 -24.57
CA SER A 239 14.50 32.52 -23.35
C SER A 239 13.37 32.25 -22.33
N VAL A 240 13.63 32.63 -21.06
CA VAL A 240 12.62 32.61 -19.99
C VAL A 240 11.45 33.54 -20.31
N ALA A 241 11.73 34.73 -20.89
CA ALA A 241 10.67 35.65 -21.27
C ALA A 241 9.72 35.08 -22.32
N GLU A 242 10.24 34.34 -23.32
CA GLU A 242 9.45 33.63 -24.31
C GLU A 242 8.61 32.51 -23.64
N LEU A 243 9.20 31.74 -22.70
CA LEU A 243 8.49 30.72 -21.96
C LEU A 243 7.30 31.31 -21.20
N VAL A 244 7.52 32.36 -20.41
CA VAL A 244 6.45 33.03 -19.66
C VAL A 244 5.36 33.57 -20.59
N SER A 245 5.75 34.20 -21.71
CA SER A 245 4.80 34.69 -22.71
C SER A 245 3.94 33.58 -23.26
N LYS A 246 4.52 32.41 -23.63
CA LYS A 246 3.77 31.25 -24.14
C LYS A 246 2.87 30.62 -23.08
N LEU A 247 3.35 30.48 -21.84
CA LEU A 247 2.52 29.95 -20.74
C LEU A 247 1.32 30.85 -20.45
N LYS A 248 1.51 32.18 -20.50
CA LYS A 248 0.45 33.15 -20.24
C LYS A 248 -0.54 33.29 -21.42
N ASN A 249 -0.04 33.46 -22.64
CA ASN A 249 -0.85 33.87 -23.78
C ASN A 249 -1.36 32.71 -24.63
N GLU A 250 -0.58 31.61 -24.75
CA GLU A 250 -0.95 30.45 -25.56
C GLU A 250 -1.54 29.33 -24.68
N ALA A 251 -0.81 28.88 -23.65
CA ALA A 251 -1.24 27.80 -22.78
C ALA A 251 -2.26 28.23 -21.71
N LYS A 252 -2.27 29.50 -21.33
CA LYS A 252 -3.17 30.11 -20.31
C LYS A 252 -3.14 29.37 -18.97
N VAL A 253 -1.95 29.00 -18.50
CA VAL A 253 -1.76 28.26 -17.24
C VAL A 253 -1.15 29.11 -16.13
N ILE A 254 -0.75 30.35 -16.43
CA ILE A 254 -0.29 31.36 -15.47
C ILE A 254 -0.89 32.73 -15.81
#